data_35884ee9997b423189e55ac5b4c4634e
#
_entry.id   35884ee9997b423189e55ac5b4c4634e
#
_cell.length_a   1.000
_cell.length_b   1.000
_cell.length_c   1.000
_cell.angle_alpha   90.00
_cell.angle_beta   90.00
_cell.angle_gamma   90.00
#
_symmetry.space_group_name_H-M   'P 1'
#
loop_
_entity.id
_entity.type
_entity.pdbx_description
1 polymer ?
#
loop_
_entity_poly.entity_id
_entity_poly.type
_entity_poly.pdbx_seq_one_letter_code
_entity_poly.pdbx_strand_id
1 'polypeptide(L)'
;LPLRVTHNDTKLNNILFDKTTGEGLCVIDLDTVMPGLAANDFGDSIRFGANHCAEDEADLSKVNFSMELFEIYTKGFLQAAGEAFTPLEKQTLPWGAKLMTMECGMRFLADYLEGDHYFHINYETQNLNRARTQFKLTADMEKSWDVMQKIIEKYC
;
A
#
# COMPACT_ATOMS: atom_id res chain seq x y z
N LEU A 1 -19.83 0.50 2.45
CA LEU A 1 -18.81 0.10 3.43
C LEU A 1 -18.91 0.96 4.68
N PRO A 2 -18.79 0.39 5.89
CA PRO A 2 -18.78 1.16 7.13
C PRO A 2 -17.49 1.99 7.24
N LEU A 3 -17.59 3.15 7.91
CA LEU A 3 -16.40 3.90 8.31
C LEU A 3 -15.81 3.25 9.57
N ARG A 4 -14.48 3.14 9.57
CA ARG A 4 -13.66 2.65 10.68
C ARG A 4 -12.75 3.76 11.17
N VAL A 5 -12.11 3.59 12.29
CA VAL A 5 -10.94 4.40 12.66
C VAL A 5 -9.78 3.86 11.83
N THR A 6 -9.25 4.69 10.95
CA THR A 6 -8.17 4.35 10.02
C THR A 6 -6.97 5.24 10.26
N HIS A 7 -5.78 4.72 9.99
CA HIS A 7 -4.52 5.46 10.12
C HIS A 7 -4.30 6.40 8.92
N ASN A 8 -4.64 5.93 7.71
CA ASN A 8 -4.53 6.62 6.42
C ASN A 8 -3.10 6.96 5.95
N ASP A 9 -2.07 6.42 6.61
CA ASP A 9 -0.67 6.44 6.17
C ASP A 9 0.05 5.22 6.75
N THR A 10 -0.39 4.02 6.35
CA THR A 10 0.02 2.73 6.93
C THR A 10 1.29 2.15 6.30
N LYS A 11 2.10 2.99 5.68
CA LYS A 11 3.41 2.56 5.17
C LYS A 11 4.30 2.00 6.29
N LEU A 12 5.17 1.05 5.96
CA LEU A 12 6.04 0.36 6.92
C LEU A 12 6.94 1.32 7.73
N ASN A 13 7.29 2.49 7.18
CA ASN A 13 8.09 3.51 7.85
C ASN A 13 7.40 4.11 9.09
N ASN A 14 6.08 3.93 9.22
CA ASN A 14 5.29 4.40 10.36
C ASN A 14 5.13 3.31 11.44
N ILE A 15 5.95 2.25 11.40
CA ILE A 15 6.03 1.22 12.43
C ILE A 15 7.47 1.20 12.97
N LEU A 16 7.60 1.31 14.30
CA LEU A 16 8.88 1.10 14.97
C LEU A 16 9.07 -0.38 15.28
N PHE A 17 10.26 -0.88 15.01
CA PHE A 17 10.67 -2.27 15.27
C PHE A 17 11.80 -2.33 16.28
N ASP A 18 11.78 -3.33 17.15
CA ASP A 18 12.93 -3.66 17.97
C ASP A 18 14.09 -4.15 17.09
N LYS A 19 15.26 -3.51 17.23
CA LYS A 19 16.42 -3.82 16.38
C LYS A 19 17.01 -5.20 16.62
N THR A 20 16.75 -5.80 17.79
CA THR A 20 17.32 -7.09 18.18
C THR A 20 16.38 -8.24 17.84
N THR A 21 15.08 -8.07 18.13
CA THR A 21 14.08 -9.13 17.95
C THR A 21 13.35 -9.04 16.63
N GLY A 22 13.30 -7.85 16.00
CA GLY A 22 12.49 -7.58 14.81
C GLY A 22 11.00 -7.44 15.09
N GLU A 23 10.60 -7.41 16.36
CA GLU A 23 9.19 -7.25 16.75
C GLU A 23 8.70 -5.82 16.56
N GLY A 24 7.47 -5.66 16.12
CA GLY A 24 6.80 -4.36 16.03
C GLY A 24 6.54 -3.81 17.44
N LEU A 25 7.00 -2.58 17.71
CA LEU A 25 6.89 -1.94 19.02
C LEU A 25 5.69 -1.00 19.09
N CYS A 26 5.53 -0.12 18.12
CA CYS A 26 4.42 0.81 18.06
C CYS A 26 4.23 1.39 16.65
N VAL A 27 3.02 1.89 16.42
CA VAL A 27 2.67 2.70 15.25
C VAL A 27 2.87 4.16 15.59
N ILE A 28 3.41 4.95 14.66
CA ILE A 28 3.70 6.37 14.79
C ILE A 28 3.02 7.16 13.67
N ASP A 29 3.16 8.50 13.68
CA ASP A 29 2.62 9.40 12.64
C ASP A 29 1.08 9.37 12.61
N LEU A 30 0.45 9.66 13.76
CA LEU A 30 -0.99 9.49 14.00
C LEU A 30 -1.83 10.72 13.61
N ASP A 31 -1.25 11.73 12.96
CA ASP A 31 -1.92 12.98 12.59
C ASP A 31 -2.97 12.81 11.48
N THR A 32 -2.89 11.70 10.73
CA THR A 32 -3.86 11.33 9.68
C THR A 32 -4.98 10.40 10.17
N VAL A 33 -5.00 10.04 11.47
CA VAL A 33 -6.03 9.15 12.03
C VAL A 33 -7.39 9.81 11.99
N MET A 34 -8.32 9.22 11.24
CA MET A 34 -9.68 9.73 11.07
C MET A 34 -10.64 8.61 10.63
N PRO A 35 -11.97 8.85 10.59
CA PRO A 35 -12.90 7.89 10.00
C PRO A 35 -12.60 7.66 8.52
N GLY A 36 -12.42 6.40 8.12
CA GLY A 36 -12.11 6.01 6.75
C GLY A 36 -12.52 4.57 6.43
N LEU A 37 -12.10 4.06 5.30
CA LEU A 37 -12.35 2.69 4.88
C LEU A 37 -11.16 1.80 5.24
N ALA A 38 -11.40 0.66 5.88
CA ALA A 38 -10.34 -0.30 6.22
C ALA A 38 -9.51 -0.74 4.99
N ALA A 39 -10.14 -0.77 3.81
CA ALA A 39 -9.46 -1.08 2.55
C ALA A 39 -8.37 -0.06 2.18
N ASN A 40 -8.47 1.19 2.63
CA ASN A 40 -7.44 2.20 2.38
C ASN A 40 -6.16 1.91 3.18
N ASP A 41 -6.30 1.58 4.48
CA ASP A 41 -5.14 1.21 5.31
C ASP A 41 -4.45 -0.06 4.80
N PHE A 42 -5.26 -1.10 4.50
CA PHE A 42 -4.73 -2.30 3.85
C PHE A 42 -4.01 -1.95 2.53
N GLY A 43 -4.64 -1.12 1.72
CA GLY A 43 -4.15 -0.74 0.41
C GLY A 43 -2.83 0.02 0.44
N ASP A 44 -2.69 0.98 1.36
CA ASP A 44 -1.45 1.75 1.48
C ASP A 44 -0.29 0.89 2.00
N SER A 45 -0.56 -0.02 2.94
CA SER A 45 0.45 -1.00 3.37
C SER A 45 0.91 -1.91 2.23
N ILE A 46 -0.02 -2.39 1.38
CA ILE A 46 0.31 -3.22 0.21
C ILE A 46 1.08 -2.42 -0.84
N ARG A 47 0.65 -1.20 -1.13
CA ARG A 47 1.34 -0.29 -2.05
C ARG A 47 2.82 -0.15 -1.71
N PHE A 48 3.11 0.04 -0.44
CA PHE A 48 4.47 0.23 0.05
C PHE A 48 5.21 -1.10 0.23
N GLY A 49 4.56 -2.12 0.80
CA GLY A 49 5.20 -3.32 1.30
C GLY A 49 5.24 -4.52 0.32
N ALA A 50 4.38 -4.56 -0.71
CA ALA A 50 4.33 -5.69 -1.65
C ALA A 50 5.22 -5.50 -2.89
N ASN A 51 6.37 -4.87 -2.71
CA ASN A 51 7.38 -4.60 -3.73
C ASN A 51 8.78 -4.67 -3.11
N HIS A 52 9.75 -5.20 -3.85
CA HIS A 52 11.14 -5.34 -3.39
C HIS A 52 12.03 -4.16 -3.77
N CYS A 53 11.53 -3.23 -4.58
CA CYS A 53 12.30 -2.09 -5.09
C CYS A 53 12.05 -0.83 -4.27
N ALA A 54 12.92 0.16 -4.43
CA ALA A 54 12.67 1.52 -3.97
C ALA A 54 11.43 2.12 -4.65
N GLU A 55 10.75 3.04 -3.96
CA GLU A 55 9.55 3.70 -4.48
C GLU A 55 9.82 4.50 -5.77
N ASP A 56 11.06 4.95 -5.96
CA ASP A 56 11.54 5.72 -7.10
C ASP A 56 12.47 4.95 -8.05
N GLU A 57 12.38 3.61 -8.09
CA GLU A 57 13.18 2.78 -8.99
C GLU A 57 12.97 3.21 -10.47
N ALA A 58 14.05 3.66 -11.10
CA ALA A 58 14.00 4.15 -12.46
C ALA A 58 13.90 3.02 -13.51
N ASP A 59 14.45 1.85 -13.17
CA ASP A 59 14.42 0.65 -14.03
C ASP A 59 13.15 -0.16 -13.75
N LEU A 60 12.11 0.08 -14.53
CA LEU A 60 10.82 -0.60 -14.39
C LEU A 60 10.88 -2.12 -14.58
N SER A 61 11.96 -2.68 -15.16
CA SER A 61 12.12 -4.13 -15.25
C SER A 61 12.34 -4.80 -13.90
N LYS A 62 12.82 -4.05 -12.91
CA LYS A 62 13.02 -4.50 -11.54
C LYS A 62 11.76 -4.34 -10.68
N VAL A 63 10.84 -3.46 -11.09
CA VAL A 63 9.62 -3.21 -10.36
C VAL A 63 8.62 -4.33 -10.64
N ASN A 64 8.20 -5.01 -9.58
CA ASN A 64 7.20 -6.07 -9.68
C ASN A 64 6.33 -6.11 -8.42
N PHE A 65 5.05 -6.42 -8.60
CA PHE A 65 4.14 -6.68 -7.50
C PHE A 65 4.37 -8.10 -6.96
N SER A 66 4.81 -8.20 -5.71
CA SER A 66 5.10 -9.48 -5.05
C SER A 66 3.84 -10.11 -4.49
N MET A 67 3.36 -11.17 -5.12
CA MET A 67 2.23 -11.95 -4.63
C MET A 67 2.53 -12.64 -3.30
N GLU A 68 3.79 -13.03 -3.07
CA GLU A 68 4.23 -13.61 -1.79
C GLU A 68 4.06 -12.61 -0.64
N LEU A 69 4.56 -11.38 -0.80
CA LEU A 69 4.42 -10.34 0.21
C LEU A 69 2.97 -9.93 0.41
N PHE A 70 2.19 -9.85 -0.68
CA PHE A 70 0.74 -9.62 -0.61
C PHE A 70 0.04 -10.69 0.23
N GLU A 71 0.35 -11.98 0.00
CA GLU A 71 -0.26 -13.09 0.75
C GLU A 71 0.14 -13.07 2.23
N ILE A 72 1.43 -12.86 2.53
CA ILE A 72 1.93 -12.79 3.91
C ILE A 72 1.24 -11.66 4.67
N TYR A 73 1.17 -10.46 4.07
CA TYR A 73 0.51 -9.32 4.70
C TYR A 73 -0.99 -9.56 4.88
N THR A 74 -1.68 -10.05 3.85
CA THR A 74 -3.11 -10.37 3.89
C THR A 74 -3.44 -11.33 5.02
N LYS A 75 -2.65 -12.39 5.17
CA LYS A 75 -2.81 -13.36 6.26
C LYS A 75 -2.71 -12.68 7.62
N GLY A 76 -1.64 -11.90 7.87
CA GLY A 76 -1.43 -11.20 9.14
C GLY A 76 -2.53 -10.19 9.44
N PHE A 77 -2.92 -9.39 8.44
CA PHE A 77 -3.96 -8.39 8.57
C PHE A 77 -5.34 -8.99 8.91
N LEU A 78 -5.74 -10.05 8.20
CA LEU A 78 -7.01 -10.73 8.44
C LEU A 78 -7.01 -11.54 9.74
N GLN A 79 -5.89 -12.11 10.15
CA GLN A 79 -5.76 -12.76 11.45
C GLN A 79 -5.92 -11.76 12.62
N ALA A 80 -5.39 -10.54 12.46
CA ALA A 80 -5.44 -9.53 13.52
C ALA A 80 -6.77 -8.77 13.57
N ALA A 81 -7.35 -8.42 12.43
CA ALA A 81 -8.49 -7.51 12.34
C ALA A 81 -9.73 -8.11 11.64
N GLY A 82 -9.60 -9.26 11.00
CA GLY A 82 -10.64 -9.83 10.13
C GLY A 82 -11.98 -10.11 10.83
N GLU A 83 -11.98 -10.43 12.12
CA GLU A 83 -13.23 -10.64 12.88
C GLU A 83 -14.09 -9.37 12.97
N ALA A 84 -13.45 -8.19 12.95
CA ALA A 84 -14.15 -6.91 13.00
C ALA A 84 -14.74 -6.49 11.65
N PHE A 85 -14.34 -7.12 10.54
CA PHE A 85 -14.73 -6.74 9.19
C PHE A 85 -15.95 -7.51 8.69
N THR A 86 -16.82 -6.81 8.00
CA THR A 86 -17.92 -7.43 7.25
C THR A 86 -17.38 -8.21 6.04
N PRO A 87 -18.13 -9.19 5.51
CA PRO A 87 -17.73 -9.91 4.29
C PRO A 87 -17.42 -8.96 3.12
N LEU A 88 -18.19 -7.88 2.97
CA LEU A 88 -17.97 -6.91 1.90
C LEU A 88 -16.66 -6.12 2.08
N GLU A 89 -16.32 -5.74 3.31
CA GLU A 89 -15.03 -5.09 3.58
C GLU A 89 -13.86 -6.00 3.18
N LYS A 90 -13.91 -7.28 3.54
CA LYS A 90 -12.88 -8.26 3.16
C LYS A 90 -12.76 -8.39 1.64
N GLN A 91 -13.88 -8.52 0.95
CA GLN A 91 -13.90 -8.60 -0.53
C GLN A 91 -13.34 -7.35 -1.23
N THR A 92 -13.38 -6.20 -0.56
CA THR A 92 -12.88 -4.94 -1.13
C THR A 92 -11.41 -4.66 -0.86
N LEU A 93 -10.71 -5.46 -0.05
CA LEU A 93 -9.28 -5.26 0.24
C LEU A 93 -8.39 -5.19 -1.00
N PRO A 94 -8.53 -6.06 -2.04
CA PRO A 94 -7.74 -5.93 -3.26
C PRO A 94 -8.00 -4.62 -4.01
N TRP A 95 -9.23 -4.10 -3.96
CA TRP A 95 -9.56 -2.80 -4.52
C TRP A 95 -8.84 -1.66 -3.78
N GLY A 96 -8.73 -1.78 -2.44
CA GLY A 96 -7.94 -0.84 -1.65
C GLY A 96 -6.49 -0.80 -2.11
N ALA A 97 -5.85 -1.97 -2.28
CA ALA A 97 -4.47 -2.06 -2.77
C ALA A 97 -4.30 -1.36 -4.13
N LYS A 98 -5.17 -1.68 -5.09
CA LYS A 98 -5.13 -1.06 -6.43
C LYS A 98 -5.40 0.44 -6.39
N LEU A 99 -6.42 0.86 -5.66
CA LEU A 99 -6.84 2.26 -5.57
C LEU A 99 -5.75 3.14 -4.94
N MET A 100 -5.22 2.73 -3.79
CA MET A 100 -4.18 3.49 -3.09
C MET A 100 -2.90 3.59 -3.90
N THR A 101 -2.51 2.50 -4.61
CA THR A 101 -1.35 2.52 -5.50
C THR A 101 -1.57 3.47 -6.69
N MET A 102 -2.72 3.41 -7.33
CA MET A 102 -3.05 4.28 -8.47
C MET A 102 -3.14 5.75 -8.05
N GLU A 103 -3.82 6.04 -6.95
CA GLU A 103 -3.97 7.39 -6.38
C GLU A 103 -2.61 8.00 -6.06
N CYS A 104 -1.75 7.27 -5.36
CA CYS A 104 -0.43 7.74 -5.02
C CYS A 104 0.42 8.03 -6.28
N GLY A 105 0.32 7.17 -7.31
CA GLY A 105 0.96 7.40 -8.60
C GLY A 105 0.47 8.68 -9.29
N MET A 106 -0.84 8.93 -9.25
CA MET A 106 -1.40 10.18 -9.80
C MET A 106 -0.93 11.42 -9.03
N ARG A 107 -0.82 11.35 -7.70
CA ARG A 107 -0.31 12.46 -6.88
C ARG A 107 1.15 12.78 -7.18
N PHE A 108 2.01 11.77 -7.29
CA PHE A 108 3.42 11.97 -7.69
C PHE A 108 3.52 12.59 -9.09
N LEU A 109 2.70 12.12 -10.03
CA LEU A 109 2.70 12.67 -11.39
C LEU A 109 2.21 14.12 -11.42
N ALA A 110 1.14 14.43 -10.68
CA ALA A 110 0.60 15.80 -10.60
C ALA A 110 1.65 16.74 -10.02
N ASP A 111 2.29 16.38 -8.90
CA ASP A 111 3.32 17.20 -8.27
C ASP A 111 4.52 17.43 -9.22
N TYR A 112 4.98 16.39 -9.93
CA TYR A 112 6.02 16.53 -10.95
C TYR A 112 5.63 17.52 -12.05
N LEU A 113 4.40 17.46 -12.55
CA LEU A 113 3.92 18.37 -13.61
C LEU A 113 3.73 19.81 -13.11
N GLU A 114 3.47 19.99 -11.82
CA GLU A 114 3.34 21.28 -11.16
C GLU A 114 4.68 21.88 -10.71
N GLY A 115 5.79 21.14 -10.80
CA GLY A 115 7.13 21.62 -10.47
C GLY A 115 7.65 21.16 -9.12
N ASP A 116 7.17 20.01 -8.60
CA ASP A 116 7.68 19.34 -7.39
C ASP A 116 7.58 20.21 -6.12
N HIS A 117 6.39 20.69 -5.81
CA HIS A 117 6.17 21.60 -4.68
C HIS A 117 5.69 20.92 -3.40
N TYR A 118 5.11 19.71 -3.50
CA TYR A 118 4.50 19.01 -2.38
C TYR A 118 5.42 17.93 -1.78
N PHE A 119 5.89 17.00 -2.60
CA PHE A 119 6.76 15.93 -2.12
C PHE A 119 8.23 16.35 -2.16
N HIS A 120 8.94 16.09 -1.06
CA HIS A 120 10.39 16.32 -1.05
C HIS A 120 11.08 15.44 -2.09
N ILE A 121 11.92 16.04 -2.91
CA ILE A 121 12.74 15.36 -3.91
C ILE A 121 14.23 15.56 -3.65
N ASN A 122 15.03 14.56 -3.97
CA ASN A 122 16.49 14.59 -3.92
C ASN A 122 17.12 14.82 -5.31
N TYR A 123 16.34 14.61 -6.39
CA TYR A 123 16.75 14.81 -7.76
C TYR A 123 15.53 15.10 -8.66
N GLU A 124 15.74 15.81 -9.75
CA GLU A 124 14.73 16.45 -10.61
C GLU A 124 13.60 15.52 -11.12
N THR A 125 13.87 14.25 -11.36
CA THR A 125 12.87 13.31 -11.91
C THR A 125 12.33 12.32 -10.88
N GLN A 126 12.55 12.55 -9.58
CA GLN A 126 12.22 11.58 -8.54
C GLN A 126 10.71 11.29 -8.49
N ASN A 127 9.86 12.30 -8.51
CA ASN A 127 8.41 12.11 -8.49
C ASN A 127 7.89 11.47 -9.78
N LEU A 128 8.52 11.73 -10.93
CA LEU A 128 8.19 11.01 -12.17
C LEU A 128 8.53 9.52 -12.05
N ASN A 129 9.69 9.16 -11.48
CA ASN A 129 10.07 7.78 -11.25
C ASN A 129 9.13 7.09 -10.25
N ARG A 130 8.78 7.78 -9.15
CA ARG A 130 7.76 7.30 -8.19
C ARG A 130 6.42 7.02 -8.88
N ALA A 131 5.93 7.95 -9.69
CA ALA A 131 4.68 7.76 -10.44
C ALA A 131 4.73 6.53 -11.35
N ARG A 132 5.82 6.38 -12.12
CA ARG A 132 6.01 5.24 -13.03
C ARG A 132 6.05 3.91 -12.29
N THR A 133 6.70 3.86 -11.13
CA THR A 133 6.73 2.69 -10.25
C THR A 133 5.32 2.31 -9.78
N GLN A 134 4.53 3.28 -9.29
CA GLN A 134 3.17 3.02 -8.85
C GLN A 134 2.26 2.54 -9.99
N PHE A 135 2.34 3.12 -11.17
CA PHE A 135 1.58 2.67 -12.33
C PHE A 135 1.98 1.27 -12.79
N LYS A 136 3.28 0.94 -12.71
CA LYS A 136 3.75 -0.42 -13.00
C LYS A 136 3.20 -1.44 -12.02
N LEU A 137 3.20 -1.14 -10.71
CA LEU A 137 2.62 -2.00 -9.68
C LEU A 137 1.11 -2.16 -9.89
N THR A 138 0.38 -1.08 -10.21
CA THR A 138 -1.05 -1.14 -10.53
C THR A 138 -1.32 -2.08 -11.72
N ALA A 139 -0.52 -1.98 -12.79
CA ALA A 139 -0.66 -2.85 -13.95
C ALA A 139 -0.35 -4.33 -13.63
N ASP A 140 0.57 -4.60 -12.72
CA ASP A 140 0.86 -5.97 -12.27
C ASP A 140 -0.26 -6.53 -11.37
N MET A 141 -0.86 -5.71 -10.51
CA MET A 141 -2.06 -6.08 -9.74
C MET A 141 -3.22 -6.44 -10.68
N GLU A 142 -3.44 -5.68 -11.76
CA GLU A 142 -4.48 -5.98 -12.75
C GLU A 142 -4.27 -7.35 -13.41
N LYS A 143 -3.03 -7.68 -13.78
CA LYS A 143 -2.70 -9.00 -14.35
C LYS A 143 -2.88 -10.15 -13.37
N SER A 144 -2.71 -9.88 -12.08
CA SER A 144 -2.76 -10.87 -11.00
C SER A 144 -4.10 -10.85 -10.23
N TRP A 145 -5.10 -10.12 -10.73
CA TRP A 145 -6.33 -9.80 -10.00
C TRP A 145 -7.05 -11.01 -9.43
N ASP A 146 -7.27 -12.04 -10.24
CA ASP A 146 -7.94 -13.26 -9.81
C ASP A 146 -7.18 -14.01 -8.70
N VAL A 147 -5.84 -13.92 -8.73
CA VAL A 147 -5.00 -14.55 -7.71
C VAL A 147 -5.10 -13.75 -6.39
N MET A 148 -5.10 -12.41 -6.46
CA MET A 148 -5.31 -11.55 -5.29
C MET A 148 -6.65 -11.85 -4.61
N GLN A 149 -7.74 -11.98 -5.39
CA GLN A 149 -9.05 -12.32 -4.86
C GLN A 149 -9.05 -13.68 -4.16
N LYS A 150 -8.47 -14.72 -4.77
CA LYS A 150 -8.34 -16.05 -4.15
C LYS A 150 -7.53 -16.05 -2.86
N ILE A 151 -6.50 -15.22 -2.76
CA ILE A 151 -5.74 -15.06 -1.52
C ILE A 151 -6.62 -14.48 -0.42
N ILE A 152 -7.41 -13.44 -0.70
CA ILE A 152 -8.36 -12.90 0.27
C ILE A 152 -9.36 -13.98 0.72
N GLU A 153 -9.98 -14.70 -0.23
CA GLU A 153 -10.95 -15.76 0.07
C GLU A 153 -10.36 -16.87 0.94
N LYS A 154 -9.07 -17.20 0.76
CA LYS A 154 -8.36 -18.22 1.54
C LYS A 154 -8.26 -17.88 3.03
N TYR A 155 -8.23 -16.58 3.39
CA TYR A 155 -8.03 -16.11 4.76
C TYR A 155 -9.28 -15.45 5.37
N CYS A 156 -10.40 -15.41 4.64
CA CYS A 156 -11.72 -14.99 5.14
C CYS A 156 -12.43 -16.14 5.84
#